data_c38f64438d8587d410f899a9220dc35f
#
_entry.id   c38f64438d8587d410f899a9220dc35f
#
_cell.length_a   1.000
_cell.length_b   1.000
_cell.length_c   1.000
_cell.angle_alpha   90.00
_cell.angle_beta   90.00
_cell.angle_gamma   90.00
#
_symmetry.space_group_name_H-M   'P 1'
#
loop_
_entity.id
_entity.type
_entity.pdbx_description
1 polymer ?
#
loop_
_entity_poly.entity_id
_entity_poly.type
_entity_poly.pdbx_seq_one_letter_code
_entity_poly.pdbx_strand_id
1 'polypeptide(L)'
;MARLEHVNLVGKDIEKSLAFYQAAFPYWSIRAEGEGEWYGKPRRWVHYGDDNQYLAFSDFGEGENRDLTGHSMGLAHIAFAI
;
A
#
# COMPACT_ATOMS: atom_id res chain seq x y z
N MET A 1 16.32 6.25 -17.15
CA MET A 1 16.09 7.05 -15.94
C MET A 1 15.21 6.26 -14.97
N ALA A 2 15.58 6.26 -13.73
CA ALA A 2 14.78 5.55 -12.72
C ALA A 2 13.55 6.37 -12.33
N ARG A 3 12.47 5.69 -12.03
CA ARG A 3 11.24 6.28 -11.50
C ARG A 3 10.66 5.36 -10.44
N LEU A 4 9.90 5.92 -9.54
CA LEU A 4 9.19 5.11 -8.56
C LEU A 4 8.01 4.42 -9.26
N GLU A 5 7.99 3.09 -9.20
CA GLU A 5 6.92 2.30 -9.80
C GLU A 5 5.85 1.94 -8.78
N HIS A 6 6.26 1.45 -7.62
CA HIS A 6 5.31 1.04 -6.60
C HIS A 6 5.90 1.12 -5.20
N VAL A 7 5.02 1.13 -4.23
CA VAL A 7 5.32 1.01 -2.80
C VAL A 7 4.42 -0.07 -2.24
N ASN A 8 4.95 -0.94 -1.40
CA ASN A 8 4.17 -1.96 -0.72
C ASN A 8 3.88 -1.50 0.71
N LEU A 9 2.60 -1.39 1.04
CA LEU A 9 2.12 -0.97 2.34
C LEU A 9 1.48 -2.16 3.04
N VAL A 10 2.04 -2.54 4.18
CA VAL A 10 1.52 -3.63 5.00
C VAL A 10 0.58 -3.03 6.03
N GLY A 11 -0.67 -3.47 6.02
CA GLY A 11 -1.69 -2.97 6.93
C GLY A 11 -2.52 -4.09 7.53
N LYS A 12 -3.51 -3.72 8.30
CA LYS A 12 -4.40 -4.68 8.97
C LYS A 12 -5.71 -4.89 8.24
N ASP A 13 -6.08 -3.97 7.35
CA ASP A 13 -7.38 -4.00 6.67
C ASP A 13 -7.25 -3.42 5.26
N ILE A 14 -7.09 -4.31 4.28
CA ILE A 14 -6.97 -3.92 2.87
C ILE A 14 -8.22 -3.17 2.39
N GLU A 15 -9.41 -3.59 2.83
CA GLU A 15 -10.66 -2.98 2.35
C GLU A 15 -10.74 -1.50 2.75
N LYS A 16 -10.32 -1.16 3.96
CA LYS A 16 -10.27 0.24 4.40
C LYS A 16 -9.24 1.05 3.63
N SER A 17 -8.05 0.49 3.45
CA SER A 17 -6.99 1.16 2.67
C SER A 17 -7.44 1.38 1.24
N LEU A 18 -8.03 0.37 0.62
CA LEU A 18 -8.51 0.44 -0.75
C LEU A 18 -9.61 1.48 -0.89
N ALA A 19 -10.58 1.51 0.02
CA ALA A 19 -11.65 2.49 0.00
C ALA A 19 -11.13 3.92 0.09
N PHE A 20 -10.14 4.14 0.95
CA PHE A 20 -9.50 5.46 1.09
C PHE A 20 -8.86 5.90 -0.23
N TYR A 21 -8.06 5.03 -0.84
CA TYR A 21 -7.34 5.39 -2.07
C TYR A 21 -8.24 5.42 -3.30
N GLN A 22 -9.31 4.64 -3.33
CA GLN A 22 -10.34 4.75 -4.38
C GLN A 22 -11.04 6.10 -4.33
N ALA A 23 -11.27 6.63 -3.14
CA ALA A 23 -11.84 7.97 -2.98
C ALA A 23 -10.84 9.05 -3.39
N ALA A 24 -9.56 8.89 -3.05
CA ALA A 24 -8.52 9.88 -3.36
C ALA A 24 -8.13 9.85 -4.85
N PHE A 25 -8.06 8.66 -5.44
CA PHE A 25 -7.62 8.46 -6.83
C PHE A 25 -8.65 7.61 -7.59
N PRO A 26 -9.83 8.16 -7.88
CA PRO A 26 -10.89 7.37 -8.52
C PRO A 26 -10.59 6.97 -9.97
N TYR A 27 -9.59 7.57 -10.58
CA TYR A 27 -9.15 7.25 -11.94
C TYR A 27 -8.18 6.05 -12.01
N TRP A 28 -7.72 5.54 -10.88
CA TRP A 28 -6.94 4.31 -10.82
C TRP A 28 -7.86 3.11 -10.67
N SER A 29 -7.31 1.93 -10.92
CA SER A 29 -8.05 0.67 -10.82
C SER A 29 -7.20 -0.41 -10.16
N ILE A 30 -7.84 -1.49 -9.77
CA ILE A 30 -7.13 -2.67 -9.28
C ILE A 30 -6.45 -3.32 -10.50
N ARG A 31 -5.11 -3.39 -10.46
CA ARG A 31 -4.30 -3.97 -11.52
C ARG A 31 -4.19 -5.49 -11.39
N ALA A 32 -4.06 -5.95 -10.15
CA ALA A 32 -3.90 -7.36 -9.81
C ALA A 32 -4.24 -7.56 -8.35
N GLU A 33 -4.63 -8.76 -7.99
CA GLU A 33 -4.86 -9.14 -6.60
C GLU A 33 -4.71 -10.65 -6.45
N GLY A 34 -4.46 -11.08 -5.22
CA GLY A 34 -4.30 -12.49 -4.97
C GLY A 34 -4.08 -12.81 -3.51
N GLU A 35 -3.85 -14.06 -3.26
CA GLU A 35 -3.53 -14.59 -1.95
C GLU A 35 -2.29 -15.46 -2.08
N GLY A 36 -1.52 -15.54 -1.01
CA GLY A 36 -0.33 -16.34 -1.00
C GLY A 36 0.28 -16.42 0.39
N GLU A 37 1.52 -16.83 0.43
CA GLU A 37 2.28 -16.93 1.67
C GLU A 37 3.48 -16.00 1.56
N TRP A 38 3.73 -15.23 2.62
CA TRP A 38 4.86 -14.33 2.69
C TRP A 38 5.55 -14.50 4.03
N TYR A 39 6.78 -14.91 3.98
CA TYR A 39 7.60 -15.19 5.17
C TYR A 39 6.90 -16.14 6.15
N GLY A 40 6.28 -17.20 5.63
CA GLY A 40 5.65 -18.24 6.44
C GLY A 40 4.25 -17.94 6.92
N LYS A 41 3.65 -16.81 6.53
CA LYS A 41 2.29 -16.43 6.94
C LYS A 41 1.40 -16.20 5.73
N PRO A 42 0.09 -16.53 5.84
CA PRO A 42 -0.84 -16.23 4.76
C PRO A 42 -0.95 -14.74 4.55
N ARG A 43 -1.15 -14.33 3.29
CA ARG A 43 -1.26 -12.93 2.95
C ARG A 43 -2.17 -12.74 1.75
N ARG A 44 -3.07 -11.76 1.87
CA ARG A 44 -3.82 -11.24 0.73
C ARG A 44 -3.13 -9.97 0.27
N TRP A 45 -3.11 -9.73 -1.04
CA TRP A 45 -2.48 -8.54 -1.60
C TRP A 45 -3.33 -7.97 -2.74
N VAL A 46 -3.24 -6.65 -2.92
CA VAL A 46 -3.92 -5.92 -3.98
C VAL A 46 -2.95 -4.87 -4.54
N HIS A 47 -2.92 -4.75 -5.86
CA HIS A 47 -2.19 -3.67 -6.55
C HIS A 47 -3.21 -2.70 -7.13
N TYR A 48 -3.15 -1.45 -6.71
CA TYR A 48 -4.08 -0.39 -7.11
C TYR A 48 -3.33 0.76 -7.75
N GLY A 49 -3.60 1.06 -9.01
CA GLY A 49 -2.91 2.12 -9.74
C GLY A 49 -3.26 2.16 -11.21
N ASP A 50 -2.31 2.62 -12.02
CA ASP A 50 -2.41 2.65 -13.48
C ASP A 50 -1.28 1.84 -14.12
N ASP A 51 -1.06 2.01 -15.42
CA ASP A 51 -0.04 1.24 -16.14
C ASP A 51 1.39 1.61 -15.75
N ASN A 52 1.60 2.75 -15.11
CA ASN A 52 2.93 3.27 -14.82
C ASN A 52 3.31 3.19 -13.35
N GLN A 53 2.33 3.18 -12.46
CA GLN A 53 2.58 3.22 -11.02
C GLN A 53 1.41 2.60 -10.26
N TYR A 54 1.70 2.06 -9.09
CA TYR A 54 0.66 1.49 -8.24
C TYR A 54 1.07 1.46 -6.78
N LEU A 55 0.07 1.36 -5.93
CA LEU A 55 0.24 1.03 -4.52
C LEU A 55 -0.05 -0.46 -4.36
N ALA A 56 0.84 -1.17 -3.69
CA ALA A 56 0.62 -2.56 -3.32
C ALA A 56 0.19 -2.58 -1.86
N PHE A 57 -0.95 -3.20 -1.58
CA PHE A 57 -1.44 -3.37 -0.21
C PHE A 57 -1.33 -4.83 0.18
N SER A 58 -0.82 -5.08 1.39
CA SER A 58 -0.79 -6.41 1.98
C SER A 58 -1.46 -6.36 3.34
N ASP A 59 -2.19 -7.39 3.71
CA ASP A 59 -2.89 -7.47 4.98
C ASP A 59 -2.10 -8.27 6.04
N PHE A 60 -2.76 -8.52 7.17
CA PHE A 60 -2.20 -9.25 8.31
C PHE A 60 -0.94 -8.61 8.88
N GLY A 61 -0.84 -7.28 8.77
CA GLY A 61 0.25 -6.54 9.37
C GLY A 61 0.24 -6.65 10.89
N GLU A 62 1.44 -6.59 11.48
CA GLU A 62 1.63 -6.67 12.92
C GLU A 62 2.28 -5.39 13.44
N GLY A 63 2.00 -5.07 14.69
CA GLY A 63 2.62 -3.93 15.37
C GLY A 63 1.88 -2.63 15.14
N GLU A 64 2.56 -1.55 15.45
CA GLU A 64 2.01 -0.20 15.39
C GLU A 64 2.77 0.63 14.35
N ASN A 65 2.06 1.56 13.72
CA ASN A 65 2.70 2.55 12.86
C ASN A 65 3.58 3.46 13.71
N ARG A 66 4.63 3.99 13.08
CA ARG A 66 5.41 5.02 13.74
C ARG A 66 4.54 6.26 13.98
N ASP A 67 4.89 7.02 15.01
CA ASP A 67 4.25 8.29 15.27
C ASP A 67 4.55 9.27 14.12
N LEU A 68 3.53 9.93 13.60
CA LEU A 68 3.67 10.83 12.45
C LEU A 68 4.54 12.05 12.76
N THR A 69 4.62 12.45 14.02
CA THR A 69 5.38 13.62 14.44
C THR A 69 6.65 13.27 15.21
N GLY A 70 6.89 11.99 15.44
CA GLY A 70 8.03 11.52 16.22
C GLY A 70 9.28 11.32 15.40
N HIS A 71 10.32 10.86 16.07
CA HIS A 71 11.64 10.61 15.46
C HIS A 71 11.94 9.13 15.30
N SER A 72 10.95 8.26 15.42
CA SER A 72 11.12 6.82 15.20
C SER A 72 11.52 6.55 13.75
N MET A 73 12.41 5.58 13.57
CA MET A 73 12.82 5.19 12.24
C MET A 73 11.65 4.62 11.42
N GLY A 74 11.71 4.79 10.12
CA GLY A 74 10.73 4.27 9.18
C GLY A 74 10.32 5.33 8.19
N LEU A 75 9.40 4.96 7.31
CA LEU A 75 8.86 5.87 6.31
C LEU A 75 8.01 6.93 6.99
N ALA A 76 8.36 8.20 6.78
CA ALA A 76 7.60 9.30 7.38
C ALA A 76 6.32 9.61 6.61
N HIS A 77 6.41 9.73 5.27
CA HIS A 77 5.24 9.98 4.43
C HIS A 77 5.55 9.67 2.97
N ILE A 78 4.47 9.53 2.20
CA ILE A 78 4.51 9.46 0.74
C ILE A 78 3.62 10.59 0.24
N ALA A 79 4.04 11.27 -0.83
CA ALA A 79 3.26 12.35 -1.42
C ALA A 79 2.98 12.06 -2.89
N PHE A 80 1.79 12.44 -3.32
CA PHE A 80 1.39 12.37 -4.72
C PHE A 80 1.06 13.77 -5.22
N ALA A 81 1.55 14.09 -6.40
CA ALA A 81 1.17 15.30 -7.11
C ALA A 81 -0.03 14.98 -8.02
N ILE A 82 -1.08 15.75 -7.90
CA ILE A 82 -2.30 15.55 -8.68
C ILE A 82 -2.67 16.81 -9.46
#